data_fdd81f0909c92993c194d683f6107ab2
#
_entry.id   fdd81f0909c92993c194d683f6107ab2
#
_cell.length_a   1.000
_cell.length_b   1.000
_cell.length_c   1.000
_cell.angle_alpha   90.00
_cell.angle_beta   90.00
_cell.angle_gamma   90.00
#
_symmetry.space_group_name_H-M   'P 1'
#
loop_
_entity.id
_entity.type
_entity.pdbx_description
1 polymer ?
#
loop_
_entity_poly.entity_id
_entity_poly.type
_entity_poly.pdbx_seq_one_letter_code
_entity_poly.pdbx_strand_id
1 'polypeptide(L)'
;MQTKVTSLKRCVLVEVSGRVDSDTAPQLREELNKITDADNYKIVMDCSKLDFISSAGMWVLVNAQKRCKRFNRGEVVLADIPKKIYDILDLAGFDEVFKFFKSTAEAVGYF
;
A
#
# COMPACT_ATOMS: atom_id res chain seq x y z
N MET A 1 9.02 -2.34 -11.72
CA MET A 1 7.83 -1.94 -10.96
C MET A 1 7.05 -0.89 -11.74
N GLN A 2 5.75 -1.03 -11.74
CA GLN A 2 4.86 -0.02 -12.33
C GLN A 2 3.78 0.33 -11.31
N THR A 3 3.34 1.58 -11.32
CA THR A 3 2.27 2.05 -10.45
C THR A 3 1.22 2.78 -11.27
N LYS A 4 -0.03 2.63 -10.86
CA LYS A 4 -1.15 3.40 -11.40
C LYS A 4 -1.94 3.97 -10.23
N VAL A 5 -2.07 5.29 -10.21
CA VAL A 5 -2.77 6.01 -9.13
C VAL A 5 -4.08 6.55 -9.67
N THR A 6 -5.18 6.20 -9.01
CA THR A 6 -6.52 6.65 -9.39
C THR A 6 -7.19 7.28 -8.18
N SER A 7 -7.58 8.53 -8.30
CA SER A 7 -8.36 9.20 -7.25
C SER A 7 -9.82 8.78 -7.35
N LEU A 8 -10.34 8.18 -6.29
CA LEU A 8 -11.74 7.81 -6.17
C LEU A 8 -12.45 8.81 -5.25
N LYS A 9 -13.75 8.64 -5.07
CA LYS A 9 -14.55 9.60 -4.31
C LYS A 9 -14.12 9.71 -2.85
N ARG A 10 -13.75 8.57 -2.20
CA ARG A 10 -13.45 8.52 -0.77
C ARG A 10 -12.04 8.07 -0.45
N CYS A 11 -11.28 7.64 -1.44
CA CYS A 11 -9.93 7.13 -1.25
C CYS A 11 -9.12 7.24 -2.54
N VAL A 12 -7.84 6.94 -2.43
CA VAL A 12 -6.94 6.85 -3.60
C VAL A 12 -6.57 5.39 -3.79
N LEU A 13 -6.75 4.89 -5.00
CA LEU A 13 -6.35 3.53 -5.38
C LEU A 13 -4.97 3.56 -6.01
N VAL A 14 -4.04 2.78 -5.45
CA VAL A 14 -2.69 2.60 -5.98
C VAL A 14 -2.52 1.15 -6.40
N GLU A 15 -2.41 0.93 -7.70
CA GLU A 15 -2.14 -0.40 -8.27
C GLU A 15 -0.63 -0.53 -8.48
N VAL A 16 -0.01 -1.53 -7.85
CA VAL A 16 1.43 -1.76 -7.92
C VAL A 16 1.68 -3.10 -8.57
N SER A 17 2.56 -3.13 -9.58
CA SER A 17 2.93 -4.37 -10.27
C SER A 17 4.43 -4.55 -10.31
N GLY A 18 4.87 -5.82 -10.37
CA GLY A 18 6.26 -6.21 -10.49
C GLY A 18 6.96 -6.32 -9.15
N ARG A 19 8.22 -5.92 -9.09
CA ARG A 19 9.08 -6.07 -7.92
C ARG A 19 9.26 -4.74 -7.21
N VAL A 20 9.04 -4.74 -5.90
CA VAL A 20 9.42 -3.60 -5.05
C VAL A 20 10.65 -4.02 -4.25
N ASP A 21 11.81 -3.58 -4.70
CA ASP A 21 13.10 -3.86 -4.09
C ASP A 21 13.80 -2.55 -3.70
N SER A 22 15.08 -2.63 -3.32
CA SER A 22 15.82 -1.45 -2.90
C SER A 22 15.98 -0.41 -4.02
N ASP A 23 15.94 -0.84 -5.29
CA ASP A 23 16.08 0.08 -6.43
C ASP A 23 14.75 0.78 -6.75
N THR A 24 13.63 0.11 -6.55
CA THR A 24 12.29 0.64 -6.89
C THR A 24 11.52 1.22 -5.72
N ALA A 25 11.90 0.87 -4.47
CA ALA A 25 11.24 1.40 -3.28
C ALA A 25 11.22 2.93 -3.22
N PRO A 26 12.28 3.67 -3.62
CA PRO A 26 12.22 5.12 -3.66
C PRO A 26 11.14 5.68 -4.57
N GLN A 27 10.88 5.03 -5.72
CA GLN A 27 9.82 5.42 -6.63
C GLN A 27 8.45 5.26 -5.98
N LEU A 28 8.22 4.13 -5.31
CA LEU A 28 6.96 3.89 -4.59
C LEU A 28 6.78 4.91 -3.47
N ARG A 29 7.83 5.21 -2.74
CA ARG A 29 7.81 6.23 -1.68
C ARG A 29 7.37 7.59 -2.23
N GLU A 30 7.94 8.01 -3.37
CA GLU A 30 7.56 9.28 -3.99
C GLU A 30 6.09 9.31 -4.38
N GLU A 31 5.58 8.22 -4.95
CA GLU A 31 4.16 8.13 -5.33
C GLU A 31 3.24 8.26 -4.12
N LEU A 32 3.56 7.55 -3.03
CA LEU A 32 2.76 7.62 -1.81
C LEU A 32 2.89 8.99 -1.13
N ASN A 33 4.08 9.60 -1.15
CA ASN A 33 4.29 10.93 -0.59
C ASN A 33 3.47 11.99 -1.35
N LYS A 34 3.38 11.90 -2.67
CA LYS A 34 2.54 12.82 -3.46
C LYS A 34 1.09 12.74 -3.04
N ILE A 35 0.59 11.55 -2.75
CA ILE A 35 -0.79 11.35 -2.33
C ILE A 35 -1.03 12.00 -0.96
N THR A 36 -0.17 11.73 0.01
CA THR A 36 -0.31 12.31 1.36
C THR A 36 -0.02 13.80 1.41
N ASP A 37 0.89 14.30 0.57
CA ASP A 37 1.19 15.72 0.46
C ASP A 37 0.00 16.52 -0.12
N ALA A 38 -0.87 15.84 -0.86
CA ALA A 38 -2.13 16.41 -1.36
C ALA A 38 -3.29 16.23 -0.36
N ASP A 39 -2.99 15.90 0.89
CA ASP A 39 -3.96 15.68 1.98
C ASP A 39 -4.90 14.49 1.77
N ASN A 40 -4.44 13.49 1.02
CA ASN A 40 -5.17 12.24 0.84
C ASN A 40 -4.54 11.16 1.72
N TYR A 41 -5.29 10.70 2.73
CA TYR A 41 -4.79 9.76 3.74
C TYR A 41 -5.52 8.42 3.74
N LYS A 42 -6.50 8.23 2.87
CA LYS A 42 -7.23 6.97 2.72
C LYS A 42 -6.75 6.31 1.44
N ILE A 43 -5.93 5.28 1.57
CA ILE A 43 -5.21 4.67 0.45
C ILE A 43 -5.53 3.18 0.39
N VAL A 44 -5.96 2.72 -0.78
CA VAL A 44 -6.09 1.30 -1.09
C VAL A 44 -4.94 0.91 -2.01
N MET A 45 -4.13 -0.05 -1.57
CA MET A 45 -3.07 -0.62 -2.40
C MET A 45 -3.54 -1.94 -2.99
N ASP A 46 -3.68 -1.98 -4.31
CA ASP A 46 -3.96 -3.22 -5.03
C ASP A 46 -2.64 -3.94 -5.28
N CYS A 47 -2.47 -5.08 -4.61
CA CYS A 47 -1.25 -5.87 -4.65
C CYS A 47 -1.36 -7.11 -5.55
N SER A 48 -2.43 -7.23 -6.33
CA SER A 48 -2.70 -8.45 -7.12
C SER A 48 -1.60 -8.79 -8.11
N LYS A 49 -0.89 -7.80 -8.61
CA LYS A 49 0.20 -7.96 -9.59
C LYS A 49 1.59 -7.73 -9.00
N LEU A 50 1.68 -7.73 -7.68
CA LEU A 50 2.95 -7.59 -6.98
C LEU A 50 3.66 -8.95 -6.95
N ASP A 51 4.89 -9.01 -7.47
CA ASP A 51 5.66 -10.25 -7.55
C ASP A 51 6.61 -10.44 -6.39
N PHE A 52 7.12 -9.35 -5.81
CA PHE A 52 8.09 -9.40 -4.74
C PHE A 52 8.09 -8.08 -3.99
N ILE A 53 8.34 -8.14 -2.68
CA ILE A 53 8.57 -6.96 -1.86
C ILE A 53 9.76 -7.21 -0.94
N SER A 54 10.73 -6.29 -0.97
CA SER A 54 11.90 -6.31 -0.08
C SER A 54 11.62 -5.60 1.24
N SER A 55 12.57 -5.69 2.17
CA SER A 55 12.51 -4.93 3.42
C SER A 55 12.35 -3.43 3.16
N ALA A 56 13.08 -2.88 2.18
CA ALA A 56 12.96 -1.47 1.81
C ALA A 56 11.55 -1.13 1.36
N GLY A 57 10.93 -2.00 0.55
CA GLY A 57 9.54 -1.82 0.10
C GLY A 57 8.55 -1.91 1.26
N MET A 58 8.74 -2.85 2.17
CA MET A 58 7.89 -2.97 3.36
C MET A 58 7.94 -1.72 4.23
N TRP A 59 9.12 -1.14 4.43
CA TRP A 59 9.27 0.09 5.19
C TRP A 59 8.61 1.29 4.53
N VAL A 60 8.58 1.34 3.20
CA VAL A 60 7.83 2.39 2.48
C VAL A 60 6.34 2.32 2.84
N LEU A 61 5.77 1.11 2.85
CA LEU A 61 4.37 0.92 3.22
C LEU A 61 4.10 1.27 4.69
N VAL A 62 4.97 0.83 5.59
CA VAL A 62 4.84 1.12 7.02
C VAL A 62 4.91 2.61 7.29
N ASN A 63 5.84 3.32 6.65
CA ASN A 63 5.97 4.76 6.82
C ASN A 63 4.76 5.52 6.25
N ALA A 64 4.21 5.06 5.13
CA ALA A 64 2.97 5.60 4.59
C ALA A 64 1.81 5.38 5.57
N GLN A 65 1.72 4.20 6.17
CA GLN A 65 0.70 3.90 7.18
C GLN A 65 0.78 4.84 8.37
N LYS A 66 1.99 5.10 8.87
CA LYS A 66 2.19 6.05 9.98
C LYS A 66 1.69 7.44 9.63
N ARG A 67 1.99 7.92 8.41
CA ARG A 67 1.51 9.24 7.97
C ARG A 67 0.00 9.29 7.87
N CYS A 68 -0.60 8.24 7.30
CA CYS A 68 -2.05 8.20 7.12
C CYS A 68 -2.82 8.12 8.44
N LYS A 69 -2.32 7.31 9.39
CA LYS A 69 -2.98 7.14 10.69
C LYS A 69 -2.78 8.31 11.64
N ARG A 70 -1.79 9.15 11.38
CA ARG A 70 -1.50 10.29 12.23
C ARG A 70 -2.71 11.22 12.29
N PHE A 71 -3.11 11.61 13.49
CA PHE A 71 -4.28 12.45 13.73
C PHE A 71 -5.61 11.83 13.24
N ASN A 72 -5.67 10.50 13.16
CA ASN A 72 -6.87 9.77 12.68
C ASN A 72 -7.35 10.19 11.28
N ARG A 73 -6.43 10.56 10.39
CA ARG A 73 -6.79 11.06 9.06
C ARG A 73 -7.19 9.96 8.08
N GLY A 74 -6.66 8.75 8.27
CA GLY A 74 -6.95 7.64 7.39
C GLY A 74 -6.04 6.45 7.66
N GLU A 75 -5.89 5.61 6.68
CA GLU A 75 -4.96 4.47 6.72
C GLU A 75 -4.70 3.92 5.32
N VAL A 76 -3.64 3.12 5.22
CA VAL A 76 -3.35 2.31 4.04
C VAL A 76 -3.90 0.92 4.29
N VAL A 77 -4.72 0.41 3.37
CA VAL A 77 -5.20 -0.97 3.39
C VAL A 77 -4.68 -1.71 2.15
N LEU A 78 -4.48 -3.01 2.27
CA LEU A 78 -3.94 -3.84 1.20
C LEU A 78 -5.04 -4.73 0.64
N ALA A 79 -5.17 -4.78 -0.68
CA ALA A 79 -6.21 -5.53 -1.36
C ALA A 79 -5.60 -6.58 -2.27
N ASP A 80 -6.23 -7.75 -2.32
CA ASP A 80 -5.91 -8.83 -3.26
C ASP A 80 -4.44 -9.23 -3.22
N ILE A 81 -3.88 -9.32 -2.01
CA ILE A 81 -2.45 -9.63 -1.83
C ILE A 81 -2.19 -11.11 -2.13
N PRO A 82 -1.20 -11.43 -2.99
CA PRO A 82 -0.81 -12.82 -3.20
C PRO A 82 -0.28 -13.45 -1.92
N LYS A 83 -0.56 -14.74 -1.73
CA LYS A 83 -0.15 -15.46 -0.51
C LYS A 83 1.35 -15.35 -0.26
N LYS A 84 2.18 -15.47 -1.30
CA LYS A 84 3.64 -15.36 -1.16
C LYS A 84 4.07 -14.01 -0.60
N ILE A 85 3.38 -12.92 -0.98
CA ILE A 85 3.68 -11.58 -0.50
C ILE A 85 3.19 -11.43 0.95
N TYR A 86 1.99 -11.93 1.25
CA TYR A 86 1.49 -11.95 2.61
C TYR A 86 2.45 -12.68 3.55
N ASP A 87 2.97 -13.85 3.12
CA ASP A 87 3.90 -14.63 3.92
C ASP A 87 5.20 -13.87 4.22
N ILE A 88 5.68 -13.06 3.26
CA ILE A 88 6.85 -12.20 3.47
C ILE A 88 6.56 -11.14 4.54
N LEU A 89 5.40 -10.50 4.48
CA LEU A 89 4.98 -9.51 5.48
C LEU A 89 4.81 -10.15 6.86
N ASP A 90 4.20 -11.33 6.90
CA ASP A 90 3.97 -12.09 8.13
C ASP A 90 5.30 -12.46 8.80
N LEU A 91 6.26 -13.01 8.05
CA LEU A 91 7.57 -13.36 8.57
C LEU A 91 8.33 -12.15 9.11
N ALA A 92 8.13 -10.98 8.52
CA ALA A 92 8.75 -9.74 8.97
C ALA A 92 8.00 -9.07 10.11
N GLY A 93 6.85 -9.61 10.53
CA GLY A 93 6.03 -9.06 11.61
C GLY A 93 5.18 -7.87 11.20
N PHE A 94 4.96 -7.63 9.92
CA PHE A 94 4.20 -6.49 9.42
C PHE A 94 2.75 -6.82 9.05
N ASP A 95 2.33 -8.08 9.19
CA ASP A 95 0.97 -8.50 8.86
C ASP A 95 -0.10 -7.80 9.71
N GLU A 96 0.22 -7.46 10.95
CA GLU A 96 -0.71 -6.77 11.86
C GLU A 96 -0.76 -5.25 11.66
N VAL A 97 0.15 -4.70 10.86
CA VAL A 97 0.21 -3.26 10.61
C VAL A 97 -0.89 -2.81 9.66
N PHE A 98 -1.38 -3.72 8.82
CA PHE A 98 -2.34 -3.42 7.76
C PHE A 98 -3.59 -4.26 7.89
N LYS A 99 -4.71 -3.73 7.39
CA LYS A 99 -5.90 -4.52 7.12
C LYS A 99 -5.81 -5.07 5.69
N PHE A 100 -6.24 -6.32 5.53
CA PHE A 100 -6.20 -7.02 4.26
C PHE A 100 -7.62 -7.29 3.78
N PHE A 101 -7.86 -7.03 2.49
CA PHE A 101 -9.14 -7.29 1.85
C PHE A 101 -8.94 -8.23 0.68
N LYS A 102 -9.95 -9.06 0.39
CA LYS A 102 -9.86 -10.06 -0.68
C LYS A 102 -9.94 -9.44 -2.07
N SER A 103 -10.50 -8.25 -2.17
CA SER A 103 -10.65 -7.56 -3.45
C SER A 103 -10.49 -6.05 -3.27
N THR A 104 -10.17 -5.39 -4.37
CA THR A 104 -10.11 -3.93 -4.43
C THR A 104 -11.48 -3.33 -4.09
N ALA A 105 -12.57 -3.93 -4.57
CA ALA A 105 -13.91 -3.44 -4.29
C ALA A 105 -14.23 -3.44 -2.79
N GLU A 106 -13.88 -4.51 -2.08
CA GLU A 106 -14.08 -4.58 -0.64
C GLU A 106 -13.24 -3.53 0.10
N ALA A 107 -11.99 -3.34 -0.31
CA ALA A 107 -11.10 -2.37 0.29
C ALA A 107 -11.60 -0.94 0.09
N VAL A 108 -12.04 -0.60 -1.12
CA VAL A 108 -12.63 0.71 -1.41
C VAL A 108 -13.90 0.92 -0.60
N GLY A 109 -14.73 -0.12 -0.45
CA GLY A 109 -15.95 -0.06 0.35
C GLY A 109 -15.72 0.15 1.85
N TYR A 110 -14.53 -0.18 2.35
CA TYR A 110 -14.15 0.06 3.74
C TYR A 110 -14.08 1.56 4.06
N PHE A 111 -13.69 2.38 3.12
CA PHE A 111 -13.68 3.82 3.28
C PHE A 111 -15.02 4.44 2.86
#